data_05a16d8017441a3d0fd5bbe6e91859b4
#
_entry.id   05a16d8017441a3d0fd5bbe6e91859b4
#
_cell.length_a   1.000
_cell.length_b   1.000
_cell.length_c   1.000
_cell.angle_alpha   90.00
_cell.angle_beta   90.00
_cell.angle_gamma   90.00
#
_symmetry.space_group_name_H-M   'P 1'
#
loop_
_entity.id
_entity.type
_entity.pdbx_description
1 polymer ?
#
loop_
_entity_poly.entity_id
_entity_poly.type
_entity_poly.pdbx_seq_one_letter_code
_entity_poly.pdbx_strand_id
1 'polypeptide(L)'
;ASLFGSCPVLEQGSVAEFYSKWNEYGDFLGAQGYPGLIDRFQNLEVVETYPLDNFLKEYALDSAVLRTRLNLEGSNLPLEGLFSASVVSNMSYYQGGLDMAPLTVYNATGIMAPAHEFPTLREVLEASLGTFAFSQAYVQRYVASNEAATQAILENARTMAAAADSYNRAWEGRQKVNDALSQKRSDATLGYDRLYDEETGEIYRAPVGWFDQYDIHREEYERPQLYKVEDDDYERYSQGIQKYIQ
;
A
#
# COMPACT_ATOMS: atom_id res chain seq x y z
N ALA A 1 -9.35 11.99 -8.55
CA ALA A 1 -10.49 11.08 -8.63
C ALA A 1 -9.96 9.65 -8.52
N SER A 2 -10.52 8.85 -7.59
CA SER A 2 -10.16 7.44 -7.43
C SER A 2 -10.51 6.69 -8.72
N LEU A 3 -9.59 5.91 -9.25
CA LEU A 3 -9.81 5.01 -10.41
C LEU A 3 -10.99 4.04 -10.18
N PHE A 4 -11.40 3.82 -8.94
CA PHE A 4 -12.44 2.88 -8.52
C PHE A 4 -13.67 3.56 -7.90
N GLY A 5 -13.74 4.89 -7.88
CA GLY A 5 -14.77 5.64 -7.15
C GLY A 5 -16.21 5.45 -7.66
N SER A 6 -16.41 4.78 -8.80
CA SER A 6 -17.73 4.45 -9.36
C SER A 6 -17.87 2.95 -9.69
N CYS A 7 -16.91 2.12 -9.30
CA CYS A 7 -17.02 0.67 -9.47
C CYS A 7 -18.10 0.11 -8.54
N PRO A 8 -19.03 -0.73 -9.02
CA PRO A 8 -20.00 -1.38 -8.16
C PRO A 8 -19.32 -2.20 -7.06
N VAL A 9 -19.81 -2.06 -5.82
CA VAL A 9 -19.26 -2.76 -4.66
C VAL A 9 -20.11 -3.97 -4.34
N LEU A 10 -19.46 -5.11 -4.09
CA LEU A 10 -20.11 -6.31 -3.56
C LEU A 10 -20.13 -6.19 -2.02
N GLU A 11 -21.33 -6.27 -1.45
CA GLU A 11 -21.54 -6.16 0.00
C GLU A 11 -21.49 -7.53 0.69
N GLN A 12 -22.06 -8.55 0.02
CA GLN A 12 -22.13 -9.92 0.53
C GLN A 12 -20.99 -10.79 0.01
N GLY A 13 -20.31 -10.36 -1.05
CA GLY A 13 -19.21 -11.10 -1.65
C GLY A 13 -19.66 -12.40 -2.31
N SER A 14 -20.88 -12.46 -2.85
CA SER A 14 -21.42 -13.64 -3.50
C SER A 14 -21.45 -13.53 -5.02
N VAL A 15 -21.42 -14.69 -5.70
CA VAL A 15 -21.53 -14.78 -7.15
C VAL A 15 -22.91 -14.31 -7.64
N ALA A 16 -23.95 -14.59 -6.86
CA ALA A 16 -25.30 -14.12 -7.17
C ALA A 16 -25.40 -12.59 -7.10
N GLU A 17 -24.80 -11.97 -6.10
CA GLU A 17 -24.73 -10.52 -6.00
C GLU A 17 -23.97 -9.90 -7.17
N PHE A 18 -22.85 -10.49 -7.58
CA PHE A 18 -22.07 -10.02 -8.72
C PHE A 18 -22.94 -9.98 -10.01
N TYR A 19 -23.62 -11.06 -10.33
CA TYR A 19 -24.46 -11.09 -11.51
C TYR A 19 -25.73 -10.23 -11.39
N SER A 20 -26.25 -10.01 -10.20
CA SER A 20 -27.34 -9.06 -9.98
C SER A 20 -26.97 -7.61 -10.31
N LYS A 21 -25.68 -7.25 -10.13
CA LYS A 21 -25.11 -5.94 -10.45
C LYS A 21 -24.47 -5.89 -11.85
N TRP A 22 -24.69 -6.88 -12.70
CA TRP A 22 -24.05 -7.01 -14.02
C TRP A 22 -24.17 -5.76 -14.87
N ASN A 23 -25.37 -5.19 -14.94
CA ASN A 23 -25.60 -3.97 -15.73
C ASN A 23 -24.86 -2.75 -15.17
N GLU A 24 -24.70 -2.65 -13.85
CA GLU A 24 -23.92 -1.57 -13.21
C GLU A 24 -22.43 -1.66 -13.59
N TYR A 25 -21.88 -2.89 -13.70
CA TYR A 25 -20.55 -3.10 -14.25
C TYR A 25 -20.44 -2.71 -15.72
N GLY A 26 -21.49 -2.95 -16.50
CA GLY A 26 -21.57 -2.48 -17.90
C GLY A 26 -21.52 -0.95 -17.98
N ASP A 27 -22.26 -0.26 -17.13
CA ASP A 27 -22.26 1.20 -17.05
C ASP A 27 -20.88 1.73 -16.61
N PHE A 28 -20.27 1.09 -15.62
CA PHE A 28 -18.90 1.43 -15.18
C PHE A 28 -17.89 1.26 -16.32
N LEU A 29 -17.92 0.14 -17.03
CA LEU A 29 -17.01 -0.11 -18.17
C LEU A 29 -17.25 0.91 -19.30
N GLY A 30 -18.50 1.25 -19.58
CA GLY A 30 -18.85 2.29 -20.54
C GLY A 30 -18.26 3.65 -20.18
N ALA A 31 -18.32 4.04 -18.91
CA ALA A 31 -17.70 5.27 -18.40
C ALA A 31 -16.17 5.27 -18.46
N GLN A 32 -15.55 4.07 -18.47
CA GLN A 32 -14.10 3.91 -18.64
C GLN A 32 -13.67 3.85 -20.12
N GLY A 33 -14.58 4.01 -21.07
CA GLY A 33 -14.30 4.02 -22.50
C GLY A 33 -14.49 2.66 -23.21
N TYR A 34 -15.14 1.72 -22.54
CA TYR A 34 -15.46 0.37 -23.09
C TYR A 34 -16.96 0.13 -23.22
N PRO A 35 -17.73 0.98 -23.93
CA PRO A 35 -19.16 0.78 -24.08
C PRO A 35 -19.45 -0.50 -24.89
N GLY A 36 -20.44 -1.27 -24.44
CA GLY A 36 -20.84 -2.50 -25.13
C GLY A 36 -19.86 -3.67 -25.00
N LEU A 37 -18.91 -3.61 -24.06
CA LEU A 37 -17.98 -4.72 -23.81
C LEU A 37 -18.71 -5.95 -23.25
N ILE A 38 -19.78 -5.73 -22.51
CA ILE A 38 -20.65 -6.80 -21.98
C ILE A 38 -22.09 -6.54 -22.38
N ASP A 39 -22.81 -7.61 -22.63
CA ASP A 39 -24.25 -7.56 -22.91
C ASP A 39 -25.03 -7.19 -21.66
N ARG A 40 -26.14 -6.48 -21.83
CA ARG A 40 -27.02 -6.08 -20.72
C ARG A 40 -28.10 -7.11 -20.51
N PHE A 41 -28.32 -7.47 -19.27
CA PHE A 41 -29.34 -8.43 -18.87
C PHE A 41 -30.61 -7.72 -18.37
N GLN A 42 -31.76 -8.30 -18.72
CA GLN A 42 -33.05 -7.91 -18.15
C GLN A 42 -33.69 -9.14 -17.49
N ASN A 43 -34.39 -8.88 -16.38
CA ASN A 43 -35.12 -9.91 -15.65
C ASN A 43 -34.26 -11.12 -15.25
N LEU A 44 -32.98 -10.87 -14.86
CA LEU A 44 -32.14 -11.95 -14.42
C LEU A 44 -32.70 -12.55 -13.13
N GLU A 45 -33.08 -13.80 -13.18
CA GLU A 45 -33.58 -14.62 -12.08
C GLU A 45 -32.65 -15.82 -11.88
N VAL A 46 -32.12 -15.98 -10.67
CA VAL A 46 -31.36 -17.17 -10.28
C VAL A 46 -32.32 -18.24 -9.87
N VAL A 47 -32.39 -19.33 -10.67
CA VAL A 47 -33.28 -20.47 -10.44
C VAL A 47 -32.64 -21.48 -9.50
N GLU A 48 -31.37 -21.76 -9.70
CA GLU A 48 -30.60 -22.74 -8.92
C GLU A 48 -29.15 -22.29 -8.76
N THR A 49 -28.51 -22.69 -7.66
CA THR A 49 -27.12 -22.45 -7.41
C THR A 49 -26.39 -23.75 -7.10
N TYR A 50 -25.27 -23.98 -7.76
CA TYR A 50 -24.42 -25.15 -7.57
C TYR A 50 -23.03 -24.71 -7.11
N PRO A 51 -22.35 -25.46 -6.24
CA PRO A 51 -20.97 -25.18 -5.87
C PRO A 51 -20.07 -25.36 -7.10
N LEU A 52 -19.15 -24.42 -7.30
CA LEU A 52 -18.12 -24.52 -8.32
C LEU A 52 -16.84 -25.06 -7.66
N ASP A 53 -16.40 -26.24 -8.10
CA ASP A 53 -15.16 -26.84 -7.65
C ASP A 53 -14.00 -26.43 -8.60
N ASN A 54 -13.19 -25.48 -8.16
CA ASN A 54 -12.04 -25.01 -8.91
C ASN A 54 -10.87 -24.69 -7.97
N PHE A 55 -9.71 -24.34 -8.51
CA PHE A 55 -8.49 -24.05 -7.74
C PHE A 55 -8.61 -22.81 -6.82
N LEU A 56 -9.61 -21.96 -7.01
CA LEU A 56 -9.87 -20.78 -6.16
C LEU A 56 -10.76 -21.07 -4.96
N LYS A 57 -11.38 -22.26 -4.91
CA LYS A 57 -12.40 -22.62 -3.90
C LYS A 57 -11.92 -22.40 -2.46
N GLU A 58 -10.65 -22.69 -2.18
CA GLU A 58 -10.08 -22.53 -0.82
C GLU A 58 -9.81 -21.06 -0.44
N TYR A 59 -9.75 -20.17 -1.43
CA TYR A 59 -9.45 -18.74 -1.25
C TYR A 59 -10.66 -17.85 -1.48
N ALA A 60 -11.72 -18.39 -2.07
CA ALA A 60 -12.90 -17.64 -2.44
C ALA A 60 -13.87 -17.52 -1.25
N LEU A 61 -14.49 -16.36 -1.12
CA LEU A 61 -15.65 -16.17 -0.25
C LEU A 61 -16.85 -16.95 -0.78
N ASP A 62 -16.99 -16.97 -2.12
CA ASP A 62 -18.01 -17.72 -2.82
C ASP A 62 -17.48 -18.19 -4.17
N SER A 63 -17.81 -19.43 -4.55
CA SER A 63 -17.52 -20.04 -5.84
C SER A 63 -18.75 -20.83 -6.29
N ALA A 64 -19.46 -20.35 -7.29
CA ALA A 64 -20.73 -20.92 -7.67
C ALA A 64 -20.97 -20.92 -9.17
N VAL A 65 -21.83 -21.84 -9.60
CA VAL A 65 -22.51 -21.84 -10.89
C VAL A 65 -23.96 -21.51 -10.64
N LEU A 66 -24.47 -20.49 -11.29
CA LEU A 66 -25.85 -20.06 -11.23
C LEU A 66 -26.60 -20.54 -12.49
N ARG A 67 -27.67 -21.29 -12.31
CA ARG A 67 -28.64 -21.49 -13.37
C ARG A 67 -29.62 -20.33 -13.36
N THR A 68 -29.78 -19.66 -14.49
CA THR A 68 -30.52 -18.40 -14.56
C THR A 68 -31.54 -18.41 -15.68
N ARG A 69 -32.58 -17.58 -15.50
CA ARG A 69 -33.48 -17.16 -16.58
C ARG A 69 -33.29 -15.65 -16.75
N LEU A 70 -33.25 -15.20 -17.99
CA LEU A 70 -33.02 -13.79 -18.32
C LEU A 70 -33.50 -13.44 -19.71
N ASN A 71 -33.45 -12.15 -20.03
CA ASN A 71 -33.56 -11.64 -21.38
C ASN A 71 -32.35 -10.75 -21.66
N LEU A 72 -31.93 -10.62 -22.91
CA LEU A 72 -31.01 -9.56 -23.31
C LEU A 72 -31.77 -8.26 -23.48
N GLU A 73 -31.13 -7.13 -23.19
CA GLU A 73 -31.70 -5.80 -23.41
C GLU A 73 -32.07 -5.62 -24.88
N GLY A 74 -33.30 -5.16 -25.12
CA GLY A 74 -33.85 -5.01 -26.47
C GLY A 74 -34.40 -6.30 -27.10
N SER A 75 -34.38 -7.41 -26.35
CA SER A 75 -34.93 -8.70 -26.82
C SER A 75 -35.97 -9.22 -25.82
N ASN A 76 -37.11 -9.66 -26.37
CA ASN A 76 -38.15 -10.36 -25.59
C ASN A 76 -37.99 -11.89 -25.61
N LEU A 77 -36.91 -12.41 -26.21
CA LEU A 77 -36.63 -13.83 -26.24
C LEU A 77 -36.19 -14.29 -24.85
N PRO A 78 -36.94 -15.22 -24.22
CA PRO A 78 -36.51 -15.78 -22.93
C PRO A 78 -35.29 -16.67 -23.12
N LEU A 79 -34.27 -16.43 -22.36
CA LEU A 79 -33.03 -17.19 -22.31
C LEU A 79 -32.93 -17.97 -21.02
N GLU A 80 -32.24 -19.09 -21.08
CA GLU A 80 -31.77 -19.84 -19.94
C GLU A 80 -30.24 -19.96 -20.03
N GLY A 81 -29.53 -19.84 -18.90
CA GLY A 81 -28.07 -19.91 -18.90
C GLY A 81 -27.47 -20.49 -17.62
N LEU A 82 -26.21 -20.85 -17.74
CA LEU A 82 -25.34 -21.18 -16.61
C LEU A 82 -24.23 -20.12 -16.55
N PHE A 83 -24.11 -19.46 -15.42
CA PHE A 83 -23.12 -18.45 -15.19
C PHE A 83 -22.27 -18.83 -13.98
N SER A 84 -20.97 -18.74 -14.10
CA SER A 84 -20.05 -19.10 -13.02
C SER A 84 -19.05 -18.00 -12.71
N ALA A 85 -18.65 -17.92 -11.45
CA ALA A 85 -17.58 -17.03 -11.00
C ALA A 85 -17.02 -17.51 -9.67
N SER A 86 -15.90 -16.91 -9.26
CA SER A 86 -15.35 -17.00 -7.91
C SER A 86 -15.06 -15.60 -7.38
N VAL A 87 -15.58 -15.28 -6.21
CA VAL A 87 -15.36 -14.00 -5.52
C VAL A 87 -14.29 -14.21 -4.47
N VAL A 88 -13.18 -13.51 -4.59
CA VAL A 88 -12.02 -13.63 -3.70
C VAL A 88 -11.80 -12.29 -2.99
N SER A 89 -11.59 -12.34 -1.68
CA SER A 89 -11.11 -11.19 -0.93
C SER A 89 -9.60 -11.07 -1.10
N ASN A 90 -9.14 -10.02 -1.75
CA ASN A 90 -7.72 -9.73 -1.80
C ASN A 90 -7.26 -9.18 -0.45
N MET A 91 -6.05 -9.58 -0.04
CA MET A 91 -5.48 -9.16 1.26
C MET A 91 -5.54 -7.64 1.42
N SER A 92 -5.98 -7.24 2.61
CA SER A 92 -6.09 -5.84 3.03
C SER A 92 -4.79 -5.09 2.80
N TYR A 93 -4.81 -4.05 1.99
CA TYR A 93 -3.78 -3.03 2.01
C TYR A 93 -4.03 -2.15 3.22
N TYR A 94 -3.25 -2.34 4.28
CA TYR A 94 -3.26 -1.50 5.46
C TYR A 94 -2.61 -0.16 5.11
N GLN A 95 -3.40 0.81 4.73
CA GLN A 95 -2.96 2.22 4.66
C GLN A 95 -3.95 3.07 5.45
N GLY A 96 -3.54 3.44 6.66
CA GLY A 96 -4.22 4.51 7.39
C GLY A 96 -5.54 4.16 8.07
N GLY A 97 -5.76 2.91 8.50
CA GLY A 97 -6.89 2.56 9.37
C GLY A 97 -8.23 2.30 8.65
N LEU A 98 -8.23 2.18 7.34
CA LEU A 98 -9.37 1.70 6.55
C LEU A 98 -9.08 0.27 6.11
N ASP A 99 -9.83 -0.68 6.66
CA ASP A 99 -9.83 -2.08 6.26
C ASP A 99 -10.61 -2.20 4.92
N MET A 100 -9.93 -1.89 3.82
CA MET A 100 -10.49 -2.03 2.48
C MET A 100 -9.89 -3.29 1.85
N ALA A 101 -10.52 -4.43 2.06
CA ALA A 101 -10.23 -5.64 1.30
C ALA A 101 -11.04 -5.60 -0.02
N PRO A 102 -10.43 -5.23 -1.16
CA PRO A 102 -11.18 -5.21 -2.41
C PRO A 102 -11.58 -6.63 -2.79
N LEU A 103 -12.85 -6.83 -3.12
CA LEU A 103 -13.34 -8.07 -3.67
C LEU A 103 -13.03 -8.12 -5.17
N THR A 104 -12.46 -9.21 -5.61
CA THR A 104 -12.16 -9.43 -7.03
C THR A 104 -12.92 -10.66 -7.51
N VAL A 105 -13.57 -10.52 -8.65
CA VAL A 105 -14.27 -11.62 -9.29
C VAL A 105 -13.37 -12.25 -10.34
N TYR A 106 -13.16 -13.54 -10.20
CA TYR A 106 -12.35 -14.34 -11.12
C TYR A 106 -13.22 -15.34 -11.89
N ASN A 107 -12.77 -15.68 -13.10
CA ASN A 107 -13.37 -16.71 -13.94
C ASN A 107 -14.87 -16.48 -14.18
N ALA A 108 -15.29 -15.21 -14.31
CA ALA A 108 -16.66 -14.91 -14.68
C ALA A 108 -16.90 -15.38 -16.12
N THR A 109 -17.67 -16.45 -16.26
CA THR A 109 -18.01 -17.06 -17.54
C THR A 109 -19.49 -17.42 -17.57
N GLY A 110 -20.06 -17.51 -18.77
CA GLY A 110 -21.45 -17.90 -18.92
C GLY A 110 -21.72 -18.50 -20.27
N ILE A 111 -22.71 -19.39 -20.31
CA ILE A 111 -23.34 -19.91 -21.51
C ILE A 111 -24.83 -19.66 -21.42
N MET A 112 -25.46 -19.33 -22.52
CA MET A 112 -26.89 -19.11 -22.58
C MET A 112 -27.45 -19.47 -23.98
N ALA A 113 -28.67 -19.84 -24.01
CA ALA A 113 -29.41 -20.10 -25.24
C ALA A 113 -30.91 -19.81 -25.06
N PRO A 114 -31.73 -19.77 -26.12
CA PRO A 114 -33.18 -19.72 -26.00
C PRO A 114 -33.68 -20.79 -25.02
N ALA A 115 -34.55 -20.42 -24.10
CA ALA A 115 -34.94 -21.27 -22.98
C ALA A 115 -35.50 -22.64 -23.45
N HIS A 116 -36.16 -22.68 -24.62
CA HIS A 116 -36.69 -23.91 -25.19
C HIS A 116 -35.61 -24.81 -25.84
N GLU A 117 -34.45 -24.26 -26.20
CA GLU A 117 -33.33 -24.98 -26.83
C GLU A 117 -32.24 -25.33 -25.81
N PHE A 118 -32.16 -24.57 -24.70
CA PHE A 118 -31.09 -24.70 -23.72
C PHE A 118 -30.86 -26.14 -23.22
N PRO A 119 -31.89 -26.94 -22.91
CA PRO A 119 -31.69 -28.34 -22.49
C PRO A 119 -30.95 -29.19 -23.50
N THR A 120 -31.18 -28.93 -24.81
CA THR A 120 -30.53 -29.66 -25.89
C THR A 120 -29.13 -29.16 -26.21
N LEU A 121 -28.92 -27.88 -26.11
CA LEU A 121 -27.64 -27.22 -26.43
C LEU A 121 -26.63 -27.20 -25.26
N ARG A 122 -27.11 -27.43 -24.05
CA ARG A 122 -26.32 -27.31 -22.84
C ARG A 122 -25.01 -28.08 -22.88
N GLU A 123 -25.01 -29.33 -23.22
CA GLU A 123 -23.82 -30.19 -23.27
C GLU A 123 -22.79 -29.68 -24.29
N VAL A 124 -23.25 -29.21 -25.45
CA VAL A 124 -22.40 -28.66 -26.50
C VAL A 124 -21.78 -27.34 -26.04
N LEU A 125 -22.57 -26.49 -25.37
CA LEU A 125 -22.12 -25.22 -24.85
C LEU A 125 -21.11 -25.40 -23.69
N GLU A 126 -21.35 -26.36 -22.79
CA GLU A 126 -20.40 -26.70 -21.69
C GLU A 126 -19.09 -27.26 -22.27
N ALA A 127 -19.15 -28.13 -23.28
CA ALA A 127 -17.97 -28.61 -23.97
C ALA A 127 -17.19 -27.49 -24.67
N SER A 128 -17.91 -26.53 -25.25
CA SER A 128 -17.29 -25.33 -25.86
C SER A 128 -16.50 -24.50 -24.87
N LEU A 129 -17.01 -24.28 -23.63
CA LEU A 129 -16.27 -23.64 -22.59
C LEU A 129 -14.96 -24.38 -22.24
N GLY A 130 -15.01 -25.73 -22.23
CA GLY A 130 -13.82 -26.54 -21.96
C GLY A 130 -12.74 -26.45 -23.03
N THR A 131 -13.06 -25.97 -24.23
CA THR A 131 -12.08 -25.73 -25.31
C THR A 131 -11.48 -24.33 -25.27
N PHE A 132 -11.99 -23.43 -24.44
CA PHE A 132 -11.48 -22.10 -24.34
C PHE A 132 -10.06 -22.12 -23.73
N ALA A 133 -9.10 -21.57 -24.44
CA ALA A 133 -7.75 -21.43 -23.98
C ALA A 133 -7.15 -20.09 -24.43
N PHE A 134 -6.39 -19.47 -23.56
CA PHE A 134 -5.59 -18.33 -23.96
C PHE A 134 -4.45 -18.77 -24.88
N SER A 135 -4.20 -18.02 -25.94
CA SER A 135 -3.04 -18.28 -26.80
C SER A 135 -1.74 -18.13 -25.99
N GLN A 136 -0.76 -18.97 -26.28
CA GLN A 136 0.54 -18.87 -25.61
C GLN A 136 1.18 -17.49 -25.73
N ALA A 137 1.03 -16.84 -26.88
CA ALA A 137 1.51 -15.48 -27.12
C ALA A 137 0.83 -14.44 -26.19
N TYR A 138 -0.48 -14.61 -25.94
CA TYR A 138 -1.22 -13.76 -24.98
C TYR A 138 -0.71 -13.95 -23.56
N VAL A 139 -0.59 -15.21 -23.11
CA VAL A 139 -0.09 -15.54 -21.76
C VAL A 139 1.31 -14.99 -21.55
N GLN A 140 2.22 -15.20 -22.50
CA GLN A 140 3.59 -14.67 -22.39
C GLN A 140 3.63 -13.14 -22.30
N ARG A 141 2.81 -12.44 -23.11
CA ARG A 141 2.71 -10.99 -23.08
C ARG A 141 2.14 -10.50 -21.75
N TYR A 142 1.13 -11.16 -21.22
CA TYR A 142 0.52 -10.83 -19.94
C TYR A 142 1.49 -11.00 -18.77
N VAL A 143 2.20 -12.13 -18.72
CA VAL A 143 3.23 -12.39 -17.71
C VAL A 143 4.34 -11.35 -17.78
N ALA A 144 4.89 -11.07 -18.97
CA ALA A 144 5.93 -10.08 -19.15
C ALA A 144 5.48 -8.66 -18.73
N SER A 145 4.22 -8.29 -19.03
CA SER A 145 3.63 -7.01 -18.60
C SER A 145 3.51 -6.91 -17.08
N ASN A 146 3.08 -7.98 -16.41
CA ASN A 146 2.96 -8.03 -14.96
C ASN A 146 4.31 -8.01 -14.26
N GLU A 147 5.31 -8.72 -14.82
CA GLU A 147 6.69 -8.68 -14.32
C GLU A 147 7.27 -7.26 -14.41
N ALA A 148 7.12 -6.59 -15.55
CA ALA A 148 7.57 -5.22 -15.74
C ALA A 148 6.89 -4.24 -14.77
N ALA A 149 5.57 -4.36 -14.57
CA ALA A 149 4.83 -3.55 -13.61
C ALA A 149 5.29 -3.81 -12.17
N THR A 150 5.51 -5.07 -11.80
CA THR A 150 6.02 -5.44 -10.48
C THR A 150 7.42 -4.89 -10.24
N GLN A 151 8.32 -4.97 -11.22
CA GLN A 151 9.67 -4.39 -11.13
C GLN A 151 9.62 -2.87 -10.96
N ALA A 152 8.78 -2.18 -11.72
CA ALA A 152 8.60 -0.72 -11.60
C ALA A 152 8.09 -0.31 -10.20
N ILE A 153 7.15 -1.07 -9.62
CA ILE A 153 6.65 -0.83 -8.26
C ILE A 153 7.75 -1.04 -7.22
N LEU A 154 8.55 -2.11 -7.36
CA LEU A 154 9.65 -2.39 -6.44
C LEU A 154 10.75 -1.32 -6.53
N GLU A 155 11.08 -0.83 -7.72
CA GLU A 155 12.04 0.24 -7.92
C GLU A 155 11.56 1.56 -7.32
N ASN A 156 10.30 1.92 -7.53
CA ASN A 156 9.68 3.08 -6.90
C ASN A 156 9.70 2.97 -5.37
N ALA A 157 9.38 1.80 -4.80
CA ALA A 157 9.43 1.57 -3.36
C ALA A 157 10.85 1.76 -2.79
N ARG A 158 11.88 1.26 -3.48
CA ARG A 158 13.29 1.47 -3.10
C ARG A 158 13.68 2.95 -3.15
N THR A 159 13.26 3.65 -4.18
CA THR A 159 13.53 5.09 -4.33
C THR A 159 12.87 5.90 -3.21
N MET A 160 11.63 5.59 -2.86
CA MET A 160 10.93 6.23 -1.75
C MET A 160 11.58 5.94 -0.39
N ALA A 161 12.03 4.70 -0.15
CA ALA A 161 12.76 4.34 1.06
C ALA A 161 14.07 5.12 1.18
N ALA A 162 14.86 5.20 0.11
CA ALA A 162 16.11 5.97 0.08
C ALA A 162 15.88 7.48 0.32
N ALA A 163 14.80 8.03 -0.23
CA ALA A 163 14.41 9.42 0.01
C ALA A 163 14.00 9.66 1.47
N ALA A 164 13.25 8.74 2.08
CA ALA A 164 12.88 8.79 3.49
C ALA A 164 14.10 8.73 4.42
N ASP A 165 15.06 7.83 4.13
CA ASP A 165 16.31 7.73 4.89
C ASP A 165 17.16 9.00 4.76
N SER A 166 17.21 9.61 3.59
CA SER A 166 17.90 10.88 3.38
C SER A 166 17.24 12.02 4.14
N TYR A 167 15.91 12.08 4.14
CA TYR A 167 15.14 13.06 4.89
C TYR A 167 15.38 12.90 6.41
N ASN A 168 15.33 11.67 6.93
CA ASN A 168 15.54 11.39 8.35
C ASN A 168 16.95 11.82 8.80
N ARG A 169 17.98 11.48 8.03
CA ARG A 169 19.36 11.92 8.32
C ARG A 169 19.51 13.44 8.33
N ALA A 170 18.88 14.12 7.36
CA ALA A 170 18.89 15.57 7.31
C ALA A 170 18.11 16.21 8.47
N TRP A 171 17.03 15.56 8.92
CA TRP A 171 16.25 16.00 10.08
C TRP A 171 17.04 15.82 11.38
N GLU A 172 17.65 14.66 11.60
CA GLU A 172 18.51 14.37 12.75
C GLU A 172 19.69 15.35 12.82
N GLY A 173 20.33 15.65 11.69
CA GLY A 173 21.39 16.64 11.62
C GLY A 173 20.91 18.02 12.05
N ARG A 174 19.72 18.45 11.60
CA ARG A 174 19.14 19.74 12.02
C ARG A 174 18.77 19.76 13.50
N GLN A 175 18.26 18.66 14.05
CA GLN A 175 17.95 18.54 15.46
C GLN A 175 19.22 18.70 16.32
N LYS A 176 20.30 18.01 15.99
CA LYS A 176 21.59 18.16 16.71
C LYS A 176 22.08 19.59 16.71
N VAL A 177 22.02 20.28 15.57
CA VAL A 177 22.42 21.71 15.48
C VAL A 177 21.49 22.58 16.33
N ASN A 178 20.19 22.38 16.29
CA ASN A 178 19.24 23.15 17.09
C ASN A 178 19.45 22.93 18.60
N ASP A 179 19.70 21.70 19.01
CA ASP A 179 19.98 21.36 20.41
C ASP A 179 21.29 22.03 20.88
N ALA A 180 22.35 21.96 20.07
CA ALA A 180 23.62 22.63 20.37
C ALA A 180 23.47 24.17 20.48
N LEU A 181 22.73 24.78 19.54
CA LEU A 181 22.44 26.22 19.57
C LEU A 181 21.61 26.62 20.80
N SER A 182 20.64 25.80 21.18
CA SER A 182 19.82 26.01 22.38
C SER A 182 20.67 25.94 23.64
N GLN A 183 21.54 24.96 23.74
CA GLN A 183 22.48 24.80 24.86
C GLN A 183 23.48 25.97 24.93
N LYS A 184 24.05 26.36 23.80
CA LYS A 184 24.96 27.50 23.71
C LYS A 184 24.31 28.81 24.17
N ARG A 185 23.05 29.07 23.75
CA ARG A 185 22.30 30.24 24.22
C ARG A 185 22.03 30.17 25.72
N SER A 186 21.72 29.00 26.25
CA SER A 186 21.52 28.79 27.69
C SER A 186 22.81 29.07 28.46
N ASP A 187 23.94 28.55 27.99
CA ASP A 187 25.23 28.77 28.65
C ASP A 187 25.62 30.23 28.64
N ALA A 188 25.49 30.93 27.52
CA ALA A 188 25.75 32.36 27.41
C ALA A 188 24.83 33.20 28.32
N THR A 189 23.54 32.84 28.43
CA THR A 189 22.59 33.56 29.30
C THR A 189 22.91 33.36 30.77
N LEU A 190 23.40 32.19 31.16
CA LEU A 190 23.74 31.83 32.52
C LEU A 190 25.18 32.20 32.91
N GLY A 191 25.96 32.72 31.97
CA GLY A 191 27.35 33.16 32.20
C GLY A 191 28.32 31.97 32.35
N TYR A 192 28.15 30.93 31.57
CA TYR A 192 29.03 29.76 31.58
C TYR A 192 29.75 29.56 30.25
N ASP A 193 30.99 29.06 30.36
CA ASP A 193 31.74 28.44 29.26
C ASP A 193 31.64 26.92 29.36
N ARG A 194 31.63 26.23 28.22
CA ARG A 194 31.80 24.79 28.16
C ARG A 194 33.24 24.40 27.93
N LEU A 195 33.66 23.44 28.73
CA LEU A 195 34.97 22.84 28.63
C LEU A 195 34.82 21.35 28.41
N TYR A 196 35.80 20.73 27.79
CA TYR A 196 35.89 19.29 27.69
C TYR A 196 37.23 18.78 28.15
N ASP A 197 37.24 17.60 28.74
CA ASP A 197 38.44 16.88 29.11
C ASP A 197 38.86 16.02 27.96
N GLU A 198 40.06 16.22 27.40
CA GLU A 198 40.53 15.48 26.22
C GLU A 198 40.80 14.01 26.54
N GLU A 199 41.12 13.65 27.78
CA GLU A 199 41.41 12.29 28.18
C GLU A 199 40.12 11.48 28.39
N THR A 200 39.13 12.07 29.05
CA THR A 200 37.90 11.36 29.43
C THR A 200 36.73 11.63 28.47
N GLY A 201 36.78 12.69 27.66
CA GLY A 201 35.67 13.16 26.82
C GLY A 201 34.52 13.79 27.61
N GLU A 202 34.65 13.95 28.94
CA GLU A 202 33.60 14.54 29.78
C GLU A 202 33.43 16.05 29.49
N ILE A 203 32.16 16.51 29.51
CA ILE A 203 31.82 17.93 29.33
C ILE A 203 31.58 18.59 30.67
N TYR A 204 32.25 19.70 30.87
CA TYR A 204 32.18 20.54 32.08
C TYR A 204 31.53 21.88 31.76
N ARG A 205 30.93 22.51 32.78
CA ARG A 205 30.47 23.88 32.74
C ARG A 205 31.22 24.68 33.79
N ALA A 206 31.86 25.77 33.39
CA ALA A 206 32.60 26.67 34.24
C ALA A 206 32.10 28.13 34.09
N PRO A 207 32.19 28.98 35.10
CA PRO A 207 31.88 30.39 34.95
C PRO A 207 32.73 31.03 33.83
N VAL A 208 32.17 32.00 33.11
CA VAL A 208 32.89 32.74 32.07
C VAL A 208 34.15 33.39 32.67
N GLY A 209 35.28 33.24 31.98
CA GLY A 209 36.60 33.74 32.43
C GLY A 209 37.35 32.77 33.34
N TRP A 210 36.72 31.70 33.83
CA TRP A 210 37.43 30.69 34.63
C TRP A 210 38.51 29.98 33.79
N PHE A 211 38.22 29.69 32.54
CA PHE A 211 39.16 29.00 31.66
C PHE A 211 40.42 29.84 31.39
N ASP A 212 40.29 31.15 31.27
CA ASP A 212 41.44 32.03 31.02
C ASP A 212 42.44 31.99 32.16
N GLN A 213 41.96 31.89 33.40
CA GLN A 213 42.82 31.73 34.59
C GLN A 213 43.41 30.32 34.66
N TYR A 214 42.61 29.34 34.39
CA TYR A 214 43.04 27.95 34.33
C TYR A 214 44.15 27.74 33.28
N ASP A 215 44.00 28.29 32.08
CA ASP A 215 44.96 28.13 30.98
C ASP A 215 46.33 28.71 31.30
N ILE A 216 46.38 29.80 32.05
CA ILE A 216 47.64 30.43 32.51
C ILE A 216 48.35 29.56 33.56
N HIS A 217 47.61 28.93 34.46
CA HIS A 217 48.11 28.16 35.60
C HIS A 217 47.83 26.67 35.50
N ARG A 218 47.72 26.15 34.29
CA ARG A 218 47.26 24.79 33.99
C ARG A 218 47.97 23.68 34.79
N GLU A 219 49.26 23.86 35.04
CA GLU A 219 50.12 22.90 35.77
C GLU A 219 49.79 22.82 37.27
N GLU A 220 49.09 23.81 37.83
CA GLU A 220 48.69 23.84 39.24
C GLU A 220 47.39 23.09 39.52
N TYR A 221 46.65 22.69 38.44
CA TYR A 221 45.39 22.00 38.56
C TYR A 221 45.55 20.47 38.46
N GLU A 222 44.73 19.76 39.20
CA GLU A 222 44.70 18.28 39.16
C GLU A 222 44.35 17.72 37.77
N ARG A 223 43.75 18.54 36.91
CA ARG A 223 43.32 18.18 35.54
C ARG A 223 43.87 19.18 34.54
N PRO A 224 45.06 18.93 34.01
CA PRO A 224 45.70 19.86 33.07
C PRO A 224 45.18 19.76 31.62
N GLN A 225 44.18 18.91 31.34
CA GLN A 225 43.76 18.57 30.00
C GLN A 225 42.36 19.10 29.64
N LEU A 226 41.91 20.19 30.32
CA LEU A 226 40.66 20.83 29.95
C LEU A 226 40.89 21.83 28.82
N TYR A 227 39.96 21.81 27.87
CA TYR A 227 39.93 22.71 26.72
C TYR A 227 38.55 23.36 26.59
N LYS A 228 38.51 24.58 26.07
CA LYS A 228 37.26 25.26 25.80
C LYS A 228 36.59 24.61 24.54
N VAL A 229 35.31 24.37 24.62
CA VAL A 229 34.56 23.89 23.47
C VAL A 229 34.42 25.00 22.43
N GLU A 230 34.88 24.76 21.21
CA GLU A 230 34.82 25.73 20.11
C GLU A 230 33.40 26.02 19.70
N ASP A 231 33.17 27.20 19.14
CA ASP A 231 31.85 27.71 18.77
C ASP A 231 31.15 26.91 17.71
N ASP A 232 31.84 26.17 16.86
CA ASP A 232 31.34 25.32 15.79
C ASP A 232 31.33 23.84 16.15
N ASP A 233 31.75 23.47 17.36
CA ASP A 233 31.71 22.09 17.85
C ASP A 233 30.31 21.71 18.35
N TYR A 234 29.38 21.55 17.42
CA TYR A 234 27.99 21.19 17.71
C TYR A 234 27.86 19.80 18.37
N GLU A 235 28.80 18.90 18.15
CA GLU A 235 28.77 17.58 18.73
C GLU A 235 29.00 17.66 20.26
N ARG A 236 30.01 18.38 20.72
CA ARG A 236 30.27 18.58 22.16
C ARG A 236 29.18 19.42 22.82
N TYR A 237 28.61 20.41 22.11
CA TYR A 237 27.47 21.18 22.63
C TYR A 237 26.20 20.32 22.81
N SER A 238 26.00 19.28 22.00
CA SER A 238 24.85 18.40 22.14
C SER A 238 24.99 17.34 23.23
N GLN A 239 26.19 17.15 23.75
CA GLN A 239 26.46 16.24 24.89
C GLN A 239 25.95 16.82 26.20
N GLY A 240 25.49 15.94 27.09
CA GLY A 240 25.08 16.33 28.44
C GLY A 240 26.27 16.82 29.29
N ILE A 241 26.01 17.77 30.17
CA ILE A 241 27.01 18.26 31.12
C ILE A 241 27.15 17.22 32.24
N GLN A 242 28.36 16.72 32.45
CA GLN A 242 28.66 15.75 33.48
C GLN A 242 29.03 16.43 34.81
N LYS A 243 29.71 17.57 34.76
CA LYS A 243 30.23 18.27 35.97
C LYS A 243 30.13 19.79 35.86
N TYR A 244 30.09 20.41 37.01
CA TYR A 244 30.14 21.86 37.17
C TYR A 244 31.42 22.23 37.92
N ILE A 245 32.16 23.22 37.41
CA ILE A 245 33.31 23.81 38.06
C ILE A 245 32.82 25.08 38.78
N GLN A 246 33.14 25.19 40.05
CA GLN A 246 32.78 26.35 40.90
C GLN A 246 33.96 27.27 41.07
#